data_849f4ffe63463ef8bdd90b9a8033ae40
#
_entry.id   849f4ffe63463ef8bdd90b9a8033ae40
#
_cell.length_a   1.000
_cell.length_b   1.000
_cell.length_c   1.000
_cell.angle_alpha   90.00
_cell.angle_beta   90.00
_cell.angle_gamma   90.00
#
_symmetry.space_group_name_H-M   'P 1'
#
loop_
_entity.id
_entity.type
_entity.pdbx_description
1 polymer ?
#
loop_
_entity_poly.entity_id
_entity_poly.type
_entity_poly.pdbx_seq_one_letter_code
_entity_poly.pdbx_strand_id
1 'polypeptide(L)'
;MANNKQSLNNFGKAGWGTILYCLLMFYFYVGMINDGTNVLAPTAAANIGVEPGTVIQTNGYAGMLAVIGFIIVGQINRRIGPRYTAGIFTIISGLAYIVCGNATSIPVYFVAMTVCATGMMSAGYVAGGTLVATWFPKKKGIVMGYTTMGHNLASASYVALLTGLVAVLGSINAASIPIGVAAVILGVVGLLLIRDTPQERGLNPDNVSDEVYANEYHTKADDGGWTTGKLLKTKETWLVALYTGLFQICSVGVMQQLVTRNIRDFGMSQAGALTLMTVVALVGVFGSWLIGVIDTKIGTKKTMQGFGIWYAAALVINVLAHGHTNALFYLSIAMIGMGIGGSANFTTSLPTSVFGRQGFDKVNSVVFPIQGFVTAWCFVVNGIVTNAIGNLSVAYMIFACGAVLVTILVSFLNEYKFNKDHKAELHENFD
;
A
#
# COMPACT_ATOMS: atom_id res chain seq x y z
N MET A 1 -32.89 5.41 -30.72
CA MET A 1 -31.62 5.66 -30.07
C MET A 1 -31.32 4.49 -29.14
N ALA A 2 -30.53 3.54 -29.56
CA ALA A 2 -30.18 2.38 -28.74
C ALA A 2 -29.24 2.84 -27.62
N ASN A 3 -29.71 2.71 -26.40
CA ASN A 3 -28.99 3.05 -25.18
C ASN A 3 -27.86 2.01 -24.98
N ASN A 4 -26.72 2.18 -25.66
CA ASN A 4 -25.57 1.32 -25.55
C ASN A 4 -24.85 1.68 -24.22
N LYS A 5 -25.43 1.30 -23.07
CA LYS A 5 -24.72 1.29 -21.79
C LYS A 5 -23.60 0.26 -21.93
N GLN A 6 -22.43 0.69 -22.43
CA GLN A 6 -21.22 -0.12 -22.30
C GLN A 6 -21.08 -0.49 -20.83
N SER A 7 -20.97 -1.78 -20.54
CA SER A 7 -20.81 -2.23 -19.15
C SER A 7 -19.59 -1.55 -18.54
N LEU A 8 -19.72 -1.04 -17.33
CA LEU A 8 -18.66 -0.36 -16.58
C LEU A 8 -17.33 -1.15 -16.56
N ASN A 9 -17.42 -2.47 -16.70
CA ASN A 9 -16.30 -3.43 -16.61
C ASN A 9 -15.80 -3.92 -17.98
N ASN A 10 -16.19 -3.31 -19.09
CA ASN A 10 -15.65 -3.69 -20.40
C ASN A 10 -14.30 -3.03 -20.65
N PHE A 11 -13.22 -3.69 -20.23
CA PHE A 11 -11.84 -3.23 -20.43
C PHE A 11 -11.13 -3.91 -21.62
N GLY A 12 -11.75 -4.88 -22.25
CA GLY A 12 -11.13 -5.72 -23.28
C GLY A 12 -10.00 -6.62 -22.74
N LYS A 13 -9.53 -7.56 -23.55
CA LYS A 13 -8.46 -8.51 -23.12
C LYS A 13 -7.16 -7.81 -22.75
N ALA A 14 -6.74 -6.82 -23.54
CA ALA A 14 -5.51 -6.09 -23.29
C ALA A 14 -5.59 -5.21 -22.03
N GLY A 15 -6.76 -4.56 -21.81
CA GLY A 15 -7.01 -3.78 -20.61
C GLY A 15 -6.99 -4.63 -19.35
N TRP A 16 -7.65 -5.79 -19.35
CA TRP A 16 -7.59 -6.75 -18.24
C TRP A 16 -6.17 -7.26 -17.98
N GLY A 17 -5.38 -7.49 -19.06
CA GLY A 17 -3.96 -7.85 -18.93
C GLY A 17 -3.14 -6.76 -18.23
N THR A 18 -3.38 -5.49 -18.55
CA THR A 18 -2.73 -4.35 -17.89
C THR A 18 -3.17 -4.22 -16.43
N ILE A 19 -4.46 -4.42 -16.13
CA ILE A 19 -5.00 -4.42 -14.75
C ILE A 19 -4.34 -5.52 -13.92
N LEU A 20 -4.29 -6.76 -14.44
CA LEU A 20 -3.68 -7.89 -13.75
C LEU A 20 -2.19 -7.66 -13.50
N TYR A 21 -1.47 -7.11 -14.47
CA TYR A 21 -0.07 -6.76 -14.30
C TYR A 21 0.14 -5.76 -13.17
N CYS A 22 -0.65 -4.68 -13.12
CA CYS A 22 -0.60 -3.69 -12.05
C CYS A 22 -0.98 -4.30 -10.69
N LEU A 23 -1.98 -5.20 -10.64
CA LEU A 23 -2.35 -5.94 -9.43
C LEU A 23 -1.17 -6.77 -8.90
N LEU A 24 -0.47 -7.49 -9.78
CA LEU A 24 0.70 -8.30 -9.40
C LEU A 24 1.87 -7.44 -8.92
N MET A 25 2.09 -6.25 -9.50
CA MET A 25 3.10 -5.32 -8.98
C MET A 25 2.77 -4.91 -7.53
N PHE A 26 1.52 -4.61 -7.21
CA PHE A 26 1.10 -4.31 -5.84
C PHE A 26 1.16 -5.52 -4.91
N TYR A 27 0.88 -6.73 -5.41
CA TYR A 27 1.07 -7.96 -4.67
C TYR A 27 2.53 -8.14 -4.22
N PHE A 28 3.49 -8.01 -5.15
CA PHE A 28 4.91 -8.13 -4.81
C PHE A 28 5.40 -6.97 -3.95
N TYR A 29 4.89 -5.76 -4.16
CA TYR A 29 5.22 -4.61 -3.32
C TYR A 29 4.89 -4.88 -1.85
N VAL A 30 3.64 -5.21 -1.54
CA VAL A 30 3.23 -5.48 -0.16
C VAL A 30 3.89 -6.75 0.38
N GLY A 31 3.94 -7.80 -0.43
CA GLY A 31 4.54 -9.06 -0.04
C GLY A 31 6.02 -8.93 0.32
N MET A 32 6.83 -8.35 -0.54
CA MET A 32 8.28 -8.29 -0.35
C MET A 32 8.71 -7.24 0.69
N ILE A 33 8.00 -6.10 0.76
CA ILE A 33 8.46 -4.93 1.53
C ILE A 33 7.76 -4.80 2.88
N ASN A 34 6.48 -5.18 2.97
CA ASN A 34 5.70 -5.04 4.20
C ASN A 34 5.50 -6.40 4.90
N ASP A 35 4.58 -7.19 4.42
CA ASP A 35 4.07 -8.35 5.15
C ASP A 35 5.07 -9.51 5.21
N GLY A 36 5.85 -9.72 4.14
CA GLY A 36 6.90 -10.74 4.09
C GLY A 36 8.03 -10.50 5.09
N THR A 37 8.16 -9.28 5.61
CA THR A 37 9.14 -8.97 6.66
C THR A 37 8.87 -9.71 7.97
N ASN A 38 7.63 -10.19 8.21
CA ASN A 38 7.33 -11.11 9.32
C ASN A 38 8.18 -12.39 9.29
N VAL A 39 8.58 -12.85 8.11
CA VAL A 39 9.42 -14.05 7.94
C VAL A 39 10.85 -13.66 7.59
N LEU A 40 11.02 -12.71 6.66
CA LEU A 40 12.34 -12.30 6.19
C LEU A 40 13.19 -11.69 7.30
N ALA A 41 12.65 -10.81 8.15
CA ALA A 41 13.45 -10.10 9.14
C ALA A 41 14.07 -11.03 10.21
N PRO A 42 13.28 -11.92 10.89
CA PRO A 42 13.88 -12.82 11.88
C PRO A 42 14.85 -13.84 11.25
N THR A 43 14.58 -14.31 10.04
CA THR A 43 15.45 -15.30 9.38
C THR A 43 16.72 -14.66 8.83
N ALA A 44 16.65 -13.46 8.25
CA ALA A 44 17.82 -12.70 7.84
C ALA A 44 18.68 -12.28 9.05
N ALA A 45 18.07 -11.92 10.16
CA ALA A 45 18.78 -11.60 11.41
C ALA A 45 19.60 -12.78 11.91
N ALA A 46 19.03 -14.00 11.87
CA ALA A 46 19.75 -15.23 12.23
C ALA A 46 20.94 -15.49 11.29
N ASN A 47 20.79 -15.26 9.96
CA ASN A 47 21.89 -15.42 9.00
C ASN A 47 23.01 -14.38 9.19
N ILE A 48 22.65 -13.16 9.57
CA ILE A 48 23.62 -12.06 9.78
C ILE A 48 24.26 -12.15 11.16
N GLY A 49 23.61 -12.83 12.14
CA GLY A 49 24.09 -12.91 13.51
C GLY A 49 23.74 -11.67 14.36
N VAL A 50 22.57 -11.07 14.13
CA VAL A 50 22.09 -9.88 14.85
C VAL A 50 20.69 -10.12 15.43
N GLU A 51 20.26 -9.24 16.33
CA GLU A 51 18.89 -9.28 16.85
C GLU A 51 17.85 -8.95 15.77
N PRO A 52 16.69 -9.62 15.73
CA PRO A 52 15.64 -9.40 14.73
C PRO A 52 15.19 -7.95 14.60
N GLY A 53 15.09 -7.22 15.72
CA GLY A 53 14.72 -5.82 15.71
C GLY A 53 15.71 -4.91 14.96
N THR A 54 16.98 -5.30 14.86
CA THR A 54 17.98 -4.57 14.08
C THR A 54 17.66 -4.63 12.58
N VAL A 55 17.25 -5.79 12.09
CA VAL A 55 16.83 -5.95 10.69
C VAL A 55 15.51 -5.21 10.45
N ILE A 56 14.57 -5.27 11.41
CA ILE A 56 13.31 -4.53 11.32
C ILE A 56 13.56 -3.01 11.26
N GLN A 57 14.44 -2.46 12.11
CA GLN A 57 14.84 -1.04 12.05
C GLN A 57 15.47 -0.70 10.69
N THR A 58 16.32 -1.59 10.18
CA THR A 58 16.97 -1.43 8.89
C THR A 58 15.96 -1.33 7.76
N ASN A 59 14.85 -2.09 7.80
CA ASN A 59 13.74 -1.96 6.85
C ASN A 59 13.12 -0.55 6.90
N GLY A 60 12.98 0.04 8.07
CA GLY A 60 12.49 1.41 8.23
C GLY A 60 13.40 2.43 7.55
N TYR A 61 14.70 2.36 7.83
CA TYR A 61 15.68 3.26 7.20
C TYR A 61 15.78 3.05 5.69
N ALA A 62 15.70 1.80 5.22
CA ALA A 62 15.65 1.47 3.80
C ALA A 62 14.40 2.06 3.14
N GLY A 63 13.23 1.95 3.79
CA GLY A 63 11.98 2.54 3.33
C GLY A 63 12.03 4.07 3.23
N MET A 64 12.63 4.74 4.22
CA MET A 64 12.83 6.20 4.18
C MET A 64 13.72 6.63 3.01
N LEU A 65 14.84 5.91 2.79
CA LEU A 65 15.72 6.19 1.68
C LEU A 65 15.07 5.85 0.33
N ALA A 66 14.25 4.81 0.27
CA ALA A 66 13.49 4.42 -0.91
C ALA A 66 12.54 5.52 -1.41
N VAL A 67 12.05 6.39 -0.52
CA VAL A 67 11.23 7.56 -0.91
C VAL A 67 12.01 8.52 -1.80
N ILE A 68 13.30 8.73 -1.54
CA ILE A 68 14.17 9.54 -2.41
C ILE A 68 14.31 8.86 -3.77
N GLY A 69 14.59 7.56 -3.77
CA GLY A 69 14.64 6.74 -4.98
C GLY A 69 13.34 6.80 -5.78
N PHE A 70 12.19 6.74 -5.12
CA PHE A 70 10.87 6.87 -5.72
C PHE A 70 10.71 8.19 -6.49
N ILE A 71 11.14 9.31 -5.93
CA ILE A 71 11.09 10.63 -6.60
C ILE A 71 12.00 10.62 -7.85
N ILE A 72 13.19 10.04 -7.76
CA ILE A 72 14.13 9.92 -8.89
C ILE A 72 13.51 9.05 -10.00
N VAL A 73 12.96 7.89 -9.63
CA VAL A 73 12.31 6.99 -10.61
C VAL A 73 11.08 7.65 -11.23
N GLY A 74 10.37 8.52 -10.51
CA GLY A 74 9.30 9.34 -11.07
C GLY A 74 9.78 10.23 -12.24
N GLN A 75 10.99 10.79 -12.16
CA GLN A 75 11.59 11.55 -13.27
C GLN A 75 12.02 10.62 -14.43
N ILE A 76 12.56 9.45 -14.11
CA ILE A 76 12.92 8.43 -15.10
C ILE A 76 11.67 7.99 -15.86
N ASN A 77 10.57 7.70 -15.17
CA ASN A 77 9.29 7.30 -15.76
C ASN A 77 8.77 8.28 -16.82
N ARG A 78 8.97 9.59 -16.60
CA ARG A 78 8.60 10.62 -17.58
C ARG A 78 9.42 10.57 -18.88
N ARG A 79 10.65 10.02 -18.81
CA ARG A 79 11.57 9.96 -19.95
C ARG A 79 11.45 8.66 -20.75
N ILE A 80 11.37 7.52 -20.03
CA ILE A 80 11.40 6.20 -20.69
C ILE A 80 10.03 5.53 -20.79
N GLY A 81 8.99 6.10 -20.15
CA GLY A 81 7.63 5.57 -20.13
C GLY A 81 7.37 4.54 -19.03
N PRO A 82 6.09 4.28 -18.71
CA PRO A 82 5.69 3.41 -17.62
C PRO A 82 6.01 1.93 -17.87
N ARG A 83 5.95 1.45 -19.11
CA ARG A 83 6.32 0.07 -19.46
C ARG A 83 7.74 -0.27 -19.06
N TYR A 84 8.69 0.54 -19.51
CA TYR A 84 10.12 0.31 -19.19
C TYR A 84 10.41 0.53 -17.73
N THR A 85 9.81 1.55 -17.10
CA THR A 85 9.97 1.79 -15.67
C THR A 85 9.45 0.61 -14.86
N ALA A 86 8.22 0.15 -15.11
CA ALA A 86 7.66 -1.01 -14.41
C ALA A 86 8.52 -2.25 -14.59
N GLY A 87 8.88 -2.60 -15.83
CA GLY A 87 9.63 -3.82 -16.12
C GLY A 87 11.03 -3.81 -15.51
N ILE A 88 11.82 -2.76 -15.75
CA ILE A 88 13.21 -2.66 -15.28
C ILE A 88 13.27 -2.63 -13.75
N PHE A 89 12.45 -1.80 -13.10
CA PHE A 89 12.51 -1.66 -11.64
C PHE A 89 11.93 -2.88 -10.92
N THR A 90 10.97 -3.61 -11.52
CA THR A 90 10.53 -4.91 -10.98
C THR A 90 11.63 -5.96 -11.08
N ILE A 91 12.38 -6.03 -12.19
CA ILE A 91 13.55 -6.93 -12.34
C ILE A 91 14.60 -6.61 -11.29
N ILE A 92 15.00 -5.35 -11.18
CA ILE A 92 16.00 -4.91 -10.20
C ILE A 92 15.57 -5.27 -8.78
N SER A 93 14.30 -5.07 -8.45
CA SER A 93 13.76 -5.41 -7.13
C SER A 93 13.74 -6.91 -6.86
N GLY A 94 13.42 -7.74 -7.86
CA GLY A 94 13.48 -9.19 -7.72
C GLY A 94 14.90 -9.68 -7.42
N LEU A 95 15.91 -9.16 -8.14
CA LEU A 95 17.32 -9.45 -7.88
C LEU A 95 17.76 -8.95 -6.49
N ALA A 96 17.37 -7.74 -6.13
CA ALA A 96 17.67 -7.18 -4.81
C ALA A 96 17.05 -7.98 -3.67
N TYR A 97 15.83 -8.53 -3.85
CA TYR A 97 15.20 -9.39 -2.85
C TYR A 97 15.97 -10.70 -2.62
N ILE A 98 16.51 -11.30 -3.68
CA ILE A 98 17.41 -12.46 -3.55
C ILE A 98 18.63 -12.09 -2.70
N VAL A 99 19.22 -10.91 -2.95
CA VAL A 99 20.34 -10.43 -2.13
C VAL A 99 19.92 -10.21 -0.68
N CYS A 100 18.72 -9.66 -0.40
CA CYS A 100 18.21 -9.52 0.97
C CYS A 100 18.15 -10.85 1.71
N GLY A 101 17.59 -11.91 1.07
CA GLY A 101 17.52 -13.24 1.67
C GLY A 101 18.87 -13.92 1.89
N ASN A 102 19.91 -13.50 1.15
CA ASN A 102 21.27 -14.04 1.20
C ASN A 102 22.28 -13.09 1.87
N ALA A 103 21.81 -12.00 2.48
CA ALA A 103 22.70 -11.03 3.10
C ALA A 103 23.41 -11.63 4.32
N THR A 104 24.73 -11.36 4.42
CA THR A 104 25.60 -11.78 5.52
C THR A 104 26.01 -10.61 6.41
N SER A 105 25.54 -9.40 6.12
CA SER A 105 25.81 -8.20 6.91
C SER A 105 24.69 -7.17 6.76
N ILE A 106 24.53 -6.32 7.78
CA ILE A 106 23.51 -5.25 7.78
C ILE A 106 23.70 -4.27 6.61
N PRO A 107 24.92 -3.80 6.25
CA PRO A 107 25.08 -2.90 5.13
C PRO A 107 24.60 -3.49 3.79
N VAL A 108 24.89 -4.77 3.53
CA VAL A 108 24.43 -5.46 2.31
C VAL A 108 22.92 -5.58 2.31
N TYR A 109 22.33 -6.00 3.43
CA TYR A 109 20.87 -6.07 3.59
C TYR A 109 20.21 -4.70 3.38
N PHE A 110 20.76 -3.65 4.01
CA PHE A 110 20.23 -2.28 3.89
C PHE A 110 20.19 -1.78 2.46
N VAL A 111 21.32 -1.92 1.74
CA VAL A 111 21.39 -1.48 0.32
C VAL A 111 20.42 -2.29 -0.53
N ALA A 112 20.41 -3.61 -0.38
CA ALA A 112 19.53 -4.49 -1.13
C ALA A 112 18.04 -4.18 -0.85
N MET A 113 17.66 -3.99 0.43
CA MET A 113 16.30 -3.65 0.80
C MET A 113 15.90 -2.26 0.29
N THR A 114 16.80 -1.28 0.33
CA THR A 114 16.55 0.06 -0.23
C THR A 114 16.27 -0.01 -1.74
N VAL A 115 17.07 -0.78 -2.48
CA VAL A 115 16.89 -0.97 -3.93
C VAL A 115 15.57 -1.71 -4.21
N CYS A 116 15.30 -2.77 -3.45
CA CYS A 116 14.06 -3.54 -3.56
C CYS A 116 12.82 -2.67 -3.30
N ALA A 117 12.83 -1.91 -2.21
CA ALA A 117 11.73 -1.02 -1.83
C ALA A 117 11.53 0.11 -2.86
N THR A 118 12.62 0.75 -3.29
CA THR A 118 12.58 1.79 -4.33
C THR A 118 11.94 1.27 -5.61
N GLY A 119 12.37 0.10 -6.07
CA GLY A 119 11.92 -0.44 -7.33
C GLY A 119 10.46 -0.91 -7.28
N MET A 120 10.05 -1.68 -6.26
CA MET A 120 8.67 -2.16 -6.13
C MET A 120 7.68 -1.02 -5.90
N MET A 121 8.01 -0.06 -5.03
CA MET A 121 7.19 1.12 -4.79
C MET A 121 7.00 1.92 -6.08
N SER A 122 8.08 2.12 -6.84
CA SER A 122 8.03 2.88 -8.09
C SER A 122 7.29 2.12 -9.21
N ALA A 123 7.48 0.81 -9.32
CA ALA A 123 6.76 -0.01 -10.29
C ALA A 123 5.24 0.04 -10.02
N GLY A 124 4.80 -0.16 -8.78
CA GLY A 124 3.37 -0.14 -8.43
C GLY A 124 2.75 1.25 -8.57
N TYR A 125 3.29 2.23 -7.86
CA TYR A 125 2.63 3.54 -7.73
C TYR A 125 2.98 4.52 -8.85
N VAL A 126 4.23 4.56 -9.32
CA VAL A 126 4.61 5.50 -10.41
C VAL A 126 4.22 4.92 -11.75
N ALA A 127 4.79 3.79 -12.12
CA ALA A 127 4.57 3.20 -13.43
C ALA A 127 3.15 2.63 -13.56
N GLY A 128 2.70 1.85 -12.58
CA GLY A 128 1.34 1.31 -12.55
C GLY A 128 0.27 2.39 -12.51
N GLY A 129 0.47 3.44 -11.70
CA GLY A 129 -0.43 4.60 -11.67
C GLY A 129 -0.50 5.33 -13.03
N THR A 130 0.65 5.49 -13.71
CA THR A 130 0.71 6.07 -15.05
C THR A 130 0.00 5.18 -16.08
N LEU A 131 0.22 3.86 -16.05
CA LEU A 131 -0.48 2.90 -16.92
C LEU A 131 -1.99 3.00 -16.74
N VAL A 132 -2.47 2.98 -15.48
CA VAL A 132 -3.90 3.09 -15.20
C VAL A 132 -4.47 4.42 -15.70
N ALA A 133 -3.77 5.52 -15.49
CA ALA A 133 -4.22 6.84 -15.94
C ALA A 133 -4.27 6.96 -17.47
N THR A 134 -3.34 6.32 -18.19
CA THR A 134 -3.25 6.37 -19.65
C THR A 134 -4.25 5.41 -20.31
N TRP A 135 -4.36 4.19 -19.79
CA TRP A 135 -5.25 3.18 -20.35
C TRP A 135 -6.72 3.40 -20.01
N PHE A 136 -7.00 3.99 -18.82
CA PHE A 136 -8.35 4.08 -18.26
C PHE A 136 -8.65 5.47 -17.67
N PRO A 137 -8.54 6.55 -18.46
CA PRO A 137 -8.66 7.91 -17.94
C PRO A 137 -10.01 8.21 -17.29
N LYS A 138 -11.13 7.75 -17.86
CA LYS A 138 -12.48 7.94 -17.27
C LYS A 138 -12.85 6.86 -16.25
N LYS A 139 -12.33 5.62 -16.40
CA LYS A 139 -12.60 4.49 -15.50
C LYS A 139 -11.51 4.31 -14.43
N LYS A 140 -10.60 5.27 -14.29
CA LYS A 140 -9.43 5.20 -13.40
C LYS A 140 -9.77 4.76 -11.97
N GLY A 141 -10.82 5.31 -11.36
CA GLY A 141 -11.21 4.98 -9.99
C GLY A 141 -11.54 3.50 -9.79
N ILE A 142 -12.33 2.92 -10.70
CA ILE A 142 -12.70 1.49 -10.67
C ILE A 142 -11.46 0.62 -10.89
N VAL A 143 -10.63 0.98 -11.88
CA VAL A 143 -9.42 0.22 -12.22
C VAL A 143 -8.39 0.29 -11.09
N MET A 144 -8.21 1.44 -10.44
CA MET A 144 -7.38 1.54 -9.24
C MET A 144 -7.87 0.61 -8.12
N GLY A 145 -9.19 0.48 -7.94
CA GLY A 145 -9.77 -0.49 -7.03
C GLY A 145 -9.32 -1.92 -7.34
N TYR A 146 -9.40 -2.35 -8.61
CA TYR A 146 -8.94 -3.69 -9.02
C TYR A 146 -7.44 -3.89 -8.81
N THR A 147 -6.62 -2.92 -9.18
CA THR A 147 -5.16 -3.05 -9.04
C THR A 147 -4.71 -3.08 -7.58
N THR A 148 -5.31 -2.26 -6.72
CA THR A 148 -4.99 -2.24 -5.28
C THR A 148 -5.49 -3.46 -4.51
N MET A 149 -6.38 -4.29 -5.07
CA MET A 149 -6.69 -5.61 -4.49
C MET A 149 -5.43 -6.48 -4.34
N GLY A 150 -4.37 -6.21 -5.12
CA GLY A 150 -3.08 -6.86 -4.97
C GLY A 150 -2.49 -6.73 -3.55
N HIS A 151 -2.73 -5.60 -2.87
CA HIS A 151 -2.31 -5.42 -1.47
C HIS A 151 -2.98 -6.46 -0.55
N ASN A 152 -4.31 -6.56 -0.62
CA ASN A 152 -5.07 -7.49 0.22
C ASN A 152 -4.74 -8.94 -0.09
N LEU A 153 -4.54 -9.27 -1.37
CA LEU A 153 -4.14 -10.60 -1.81
C LEU A 153 -2.75 -10.98 -1.26
N ALA A 154 -1.80 -10.04 -1.25
CA ALA A 154 -0.49 -10.23 -0.65
C ALA A 154 -0.61 -10.49 0.86
N SER A 155 -1.34 -9.65 1.58
CA SER A 155 -1.54 -9.81 3.03
C SER A 155 -2.21 -11.16 3.36
N ALA A 156 -3.10 -11.64 2.51
CA ALA A 156 -3.77 -12.93 2.71
C ALA A 156 -2.89 -14.14 2.40
N SER A 157 -1.91 -14.06 1.51
CA SER A 157 -1.25 -15.25 0.98
C SER A 157 0.27 -15.23 0.98
N TYR A 158 0.91 -14.06 0.91
CA TYR A 158 2.37 -13.98 0.70
C TYR A 158 3.17 -14.53 1.88
N VAL A 159 2.77 -14.22 3.11
CA VAL A 159 3.50 -14.72 4.30
C VAL A 159 3.41 -16.24 4.40
N ALA A 160 2.23 -16.81 4.11
CA ALA A 160 2.05 -18.26 4.06
C ALA A 160 2.89 -18.89 2.94
N LEU A 161 2.91 -18.27 1.76
CA LEU A 161 3.74 -18.69 0.62
C LEU A 161 5.22 -18.71 0.98
N LEU A 162 5.74 -17.59 1.52
CA LEU A 162 7.16 -17.48 1.89
C LEU A 162 7.53 -18.47 3.00
N THR A 163 6.67 -18.62 4.01
CA THR A 163 6.88 -19.61 5.10
C THR A 163 6.90 -21.03 4.54
N GLY A 164 5.97 -21.35 3.64
CA GLY A 164 5.94 -22.66 2.97
C GLY A 164 7.21 -22.92 2.17
N LEU A 165 7.70 -21.93 1.42
CA LEU A 165 8.97 -22.04 0.71
C LEU A 165 10.17 -22.24 1.65
N VAL A 166 10.22 -21.53 2.77
CA VAL A 166 11.26 -21.74 3.79
C VAL A 166 11.19 -23.16 4.35
N ALA A 167 10.00 -23.67 4.63
CA ALA A 167 9.82 -25.02 5.15
C ALA A 167 10.27 -26.11 4.15
N VAL A 168 9.97 -25.92 2.85
CA VAL A 168 10.32 -26.90 1.79
C VAL A 168 11.79 -26.80 1.41
N LEU A 169 12.34 -25.59 1.31
CA LEU A 169 13.70 -25.35 0.83
C LEU A 169 14.74 -25.27 1.97
N GLY A 170 14.29 -25.33 3.22
CA GLY A 170 15.12 -25.41 4.42
C GLY A 170 15.73 -24.08 4.90
N SER A 171 15.64 -22.98 4.11
CA SER A 171 16.22 -21.69 4.51
C SER A 171 15.57 -20.51 3.78
N ILE A 172 15.70 -19.30 4.36
CA ILE A 172 15.31 -18.06 3.69
C ILE A 172 16.19 -17.76 2.48
N ASN A 173 17.47 -18.14 2.54
CA ASN A 173 18.40 -17.98 1.42
C ASN A 173 17.85 -18.67 0.17
N ALA A 174 17.46 -19.94 0.28
CA ALA A 174 16.86 -20.69 -0.81
C ALA A 174 15.44 -20.18 -1.17
N ALA A 175 14.61 -19.83 -0.19
CA ALA A 175 13.24 -19.37 -0.40
C ALA A 175 13.14 -17.99 -1.08
N SER A 176 14.11 -17.11 -0.87
CA SER A 176 14.16 -15.80 -1.52
C SER A 176 14.37 -15.89 -3.04
N ILE A 177 15.01 -16.97 -3.52
CA ILE A 177 15.31 -17.15 -4.95
C ILE A 177 14.03 -17.27 -5.78
N PRO A 178 13.12 -18.24 -5.56
CA PRO A 178 11.90 -18.36 -6.36
C PRO A 178 11.02 -17.10 -6.29
N ILE A 179 10.97 -16.41 -5.17
CA ILE A 179 10.23 -15.15 -5.04
C ILE A 179 10.87 -14.07 -5.91
N GLY A 180 12.19 -13.87 -5.80
CA GLY A 180 12.88 -12.89 -6.61
C GLY A 180 12.83 -13.21 -8.11
N VAL A 181 12.95 -14.48 -8.49
CA VAL A 181 12.80 -14.94 -9.88
C VAL A 181 11.38 -14.68 -10.39
N ALA A 182 10.34 -14.91 -9.59
CA ALA A 182 8.96 -14.60 -9.97
C ALA A 182 8.77 -13.10 -10.24
N ALA A 183 9.38 -12.23 -9.42
CA ALA A 183 9.37 -10.78 -9.66
C ALA A 183 10.16 -10.42 -10.94
N VAL A 184 11.32 -11.05 -11.19
CA VAL A 184 12.07 -10.86 -12.44
C VAL A 184 11.23 -11.26 -13.66
N ILE A 185 10.56 -12.42 -13.60
CA ILE A 185 9.65 -12.88 -14.67
C ILE A 185 8.52 -11.86 -14.88
N LEU A 186 7.91 -11.36 -13.81
CA LEU A 186 6.88 -10.32 -13.91
C LEU A 186 7.41 -9.06 -14.61
N GLY A 187 8.63 -8.62 -14.28
CA GLY A 187 9.27 -7.49 -14.94
C GLY A 187 9.52 -7.74 -16.44
N VAL A 188 10.00 -8.94 -16.82
CA VAL A 188 10.19 -9.35 -18.22
C VAL A 188 8.84 -9.38 -18.95
N VAL A 189 7.79 -9.95 -18.34
CA VAL A 189 6.42 -9.93 -18.88
C VAL A 189 5.96 -8.49 -19.12
N GLY A 190 6.24 -7.57 -18.20
CA GLY A 190 5.97 -6.14 -18.38
C GLY A 190 6.65 -5.56 -19.62
N LEU A 191 7.95 -5.81 -19.78
CA LEU A 191 8.72 -5.34 -20.93
C LEU A 191 8.23 -5.90 -22.27
N LEU A 192 7.77 -7.14 -22.30
CA LEU A 192 7.36 -7.82 -23.52
C LEU A 192 5.88 -7.58 -23.87
N LEU A 193 5.00 -7.67 -22.88
CA LEU A 193 3.56 -7.74 -23.11
C LEU A 193 2.81 -6.45 -22.81
N ILE A 194 3.31 -5.59 -21.92
CA ILE A 194 2.62 -4.31 -21.61
C ILE A 194 2.98 -3.25 -22.67
N ARG A 195 2.11 -2.29 -22.85
CA ARG A 195 2.32 -1.11 -23.72
C ARG A 195 2.03 0.15 -22.91
N ASP A 196 2.73 1.23 -23.25
CA ASP A 196 2.56 2.51 -22.54
C ASP A 196 1.17 3.08 -22.75
N THR A 197 0.64 2.90 -23.96
CA THR A 197 -0.67 3.42 -24.36
C THR A 197 -1.53 2.32 -25.04
N PRO A 198 -2.86 2.41 -24.95
CA PRO A 198 -3.74 1.48 -25.67
C PRO A 198 -3.62 1.65 -27.19
N GLN A 199 -3.29 2.83 -27.69
CA GLN A 199 -3.11 3.12 -29.12
C GLN A 199 -1.99 2.30 -29.77
N GLU A 200 -0.93 1.94 -29.01
CA GLU A 200 0.13 1.04 -29.50
C GLU A 200 -0.39 -0.37 -29.84
N ARG A 201 -1.63 -0.68 -29.43
CA ARG A 201 -2.36 -1.91 -29.77
C ARG A 201 -3.55 -1.68 -30.70
N GLY A 202 -3.69 -0.47 -31.25
CA GLY A 202 -4.85 -0.10 -32.05
C GLY A 202 -6.15 -0.05 -31.26
N LEU A 203 -6.07 0.26 -29.95
CA LEU A 203 -7.22 0.35 -29.04
C LEU A 203 -7.37 1.78 -28.53
N ASN A 204 -8.60 2.15 -28.19
CA ASN A 204 -8.85 3.42 -27.52
C ASN A 204 -8.78 3.29 -25.98
N PRO A 205 -8.44 4.36 -25.25
CA PRO A 205 -8.57 4.41 -23.82
C PRO A 205 -9.97 3.98 -23.35
N ASP A 206 -10.04 3.38 -22.17
CA ASP A 206 -11.27 2.82 -21.59
C ASP A 206 -11.97 1.76 -22.47
N ASN A 207 -11.32 1.27 -23.53
CA ASN A 207 -11.83 0.33 -24.52
C ASN A 207 -13.14 0.80 -25.16
N VAL A 208 -13.22 2.09 -25.48
CA VAL A 208 -14.38 2.70 -26.16
C VAL A 208 -14.27 2.61 -27.68
N SER A 209 -15.40 2.79 -28.39
CA SER A 209 -15.41 2.86 -29.86
C SER A 209 -14.72 4.15 -30.37
N ASP A 210 -14.29 4.14 -31.63
CA ASP A 210 -13.66 5.31 -32.29
C ASP A 210 -14.58 6.54 -32.27
N GLU A 211 -15.88 6.34 -32.45
CA GLU A 211 -16.88 7.41 -32.38
C GLU A 211 -16.94 8.07 -31.00
N VAL A 212 -16.98 7.28 -29.92
CA VAL A 212 -16.97 7.78 -28.54
C VAL A 212 -15.64 8.45 -28.23
N TYR A 213 -14.53 7.87 -28.69
CA TYR A 213 -13.21 8.44 -28.48
C TYR A 213 -13.09 9.81 -29.15
N ALA A 214 -13.52 9.94 -30.40
CA ALA A 214 -13.52 11.19 -31.15
C ALA A 214 -14.40 12.30 -30.53
N ASN A 215 -15.51 11.91 -29.90
CA ASN A 215 -16.47 12.91 -29.38
C ASN A 215 -16.16 13.30 -27.90
N GLU A 216 -15.60 12.41 -27.11
CA GLU A 216 -15.57 12.58 -25.64
C GLU A 216 -14.16 12.69 -25.03
N TYR A 217 -13.09 12.38 -25.78
CA TYR A 217 -11.72 12.31 -25.23
C TYR A 217 -10.80 13.46 -25.68
N HIS A 218 -11.32 14.44 -26.45
CA HIS A 218 -10.54 15.60 -26.90
C HIS A 218 -10.45 16.74 -25.88
N THR A 219 -11.24 16.73 -24.82
CA THR A 219 -11.12 17.69 -23.74
C THR A 219 -9.88 17.35 -22.92
N LYS A 220 -8.89 18.27 -22.87
CA LYS A 220 -7.77 18.17 -21.93
C LYS A 220 -8.35 18.00 -20.53
N ALA A 221 -7.94 16.94 -19.82
CA ALA A 221 -8.26 16.80 -18.41
C ALA A 221 -7.77 18.07 -17.70
N ASP A 222 -8.67 18.75 -16.99
CA ASP A 222 -8.31 19.87 -16.14
C ASP A 222 -7.37 19.35 -15.04
N ASP A 223 -6.15 19.85 -15.00
CA ASP A 223 -5.14 19.47 -14.01
C ASP A 223 -5.33 20.17 -12.66
N GLY A 224 -6.46 20.87 -12.49
CA GLY A 224 -6.81 21.60 -11.27
C GLY A 224 -5.85 22.74 -10.95
N GLY A 225 -4.96 23.12 -11.84
CA GLY A 225 -3.97 24.18 -11.67
C GLY A 225 -2.94 23.90 -10.59
N TRP A 226 -2.73 22.63 -10.22
CA TRP A 226 -1.74 22.21 -9.22
C TRP A 226 -0.36 22.01 -9.86
N THR A 227 0.67 22.61 -9.24
CA THR A 227 2.08 22.39 -9.57
C THR A 227 2.80 21.86 -8.34
N THR A 228 3.88 21.10 -8.54
CA THR A 228 4.70 20.57 -7.43
C THR A 228 5.17 21.68 -6.49
N GLY A 229 5.61 22.84 -7.04
CA GLY A 229 6.05 23.96 -6.24
C GLY A 229 4.94 24.62 -5.42
N LYS A 230 3.71 24.70 -5.96
CA LYS A 230 2.53 25.19 -5.25
C LYS A 230 2.13 24.23 -4.13
N LEU A 231 2.12 22.93 -4.40
CA LEU A 231 1.79 21.89 -3.41
C LEU A 231 2.78 21.91 -2.24
N LEU A 232 4.09 21.94 -2.50
CA LEU A 232 5.11 21.97 -1.43
C LEU A 232 5.02 23.22 -0.55
N LYS A 233 4.50 24.34 -1.07
CA LYS A 233 4.24 25.59 -0.31
C LYS A 233 2.90 25.58 0.41
N THR A 234 2.01 24.62 0.11
CA THR A 234 0.68 24.54 0.69
C THR A 234 0.72 23.73 1.98
N LYS A 235 0.29 24.35 3.10
CA LYS A 235 0.28 23.70 4.42
C LYS A 235 -0.52 22.37 4.42
N GLU A 236 -1.64 22.35 3.73
CA GLU A 236 -2.54 21.19 3.68
C GLU A 236 -1.88 19.96 3.04
N THR A 237 -0.94 20.15 2.11
CA THR A 237 -0.17 19.04 1.53
C THR A 237 0.59 18.26 2.62
N TRP A 238 1.24 18.98 3.51
CA TRP A 238 2.01 18.38 4.61
C TRP A 238 1.09 17.76 5.68
N LEU A 239 -0.02 18.44 6.00
CA LEU A 239 -0.99 17.90 6.98
C LEU A 239 -1.66 16.64 6.47
N VAL A 240 -2.11 16.62 5.22
CA VAL A 240 -2.72 15.43 4.59
C VAL A 240 -1.72 14.27 4.57
N ALA A 241 -0.49 14.51 4.12
CA ALA A 241 0.55 13.48 4.08
C ALA A 241 0.91 12.96 5.49
N LEU A 242 1.00 13.85 6.48
CA LEU A 242 1.29 13.47 7.86
C LEU A 242 0.17 12.63 8.46
N TYR A 243 -1.09 13.06 8.32
CA TYR A 243 -2.22 12.36 8.95
C TYR A 243 -2.47 11.00 8.33
N THR A 244 -2.43 10.89 7.01
CA THR A 244 -2.53 9.61 6.33
C THR A 244 -1.34 8.71 6.64
N GLY A 245 -0.12 9.26 6.69
CA GLY A 245 1.08 8.53 7.07
C GLY A 245 1.05 8.01 8.51
N LEU A 246 0.58 8.79 9.47
CA LEU A 246 0.44 8.36 10.86
C LEU A 246 -0.60 7.24 11.02
N PHE A 247 -1.74 7.27 10.32
CA PHE A 247 -2.64 6.14 10.30
C PHE A 247 -2.02 4.89 9.67
N GLN A 248 -1.24 5.07 8.62
CA GLN A 248 -0.49 3.96 8.02
C GLN A 248 0.59 3.40 8.96
N ILE A 249 1.27 4.23 9.76
CA ILE A 249 2.18 3.74 10.83
C ILE A 249 1.43 2.75 11.72
N CYS A 250 0.22 3.13 12.17
CA CYS A 250 -0.55 2.30 13.11
C CYS A 250 -0.95 0.96 12.48
N SER A 251 -1.42 0.95 11.23
CA SER A 251 -1.90 -0.27 10.58
C SER A 251 -0.77 -1.16 10.03
N VAL A 252 0.18 -0.59 9.30
CA VAL A 252 1.34 -1.34 8.77
C VAL A 252 2.22 -1.86 9.90
N GLY A 253 2.42 -1.05 10.95
CA GLY A 253 3.20 -1.47 12.11
C GLY A 253 2.59 -2.66 12.85
N VAL A 254 1.28 -2.73 12.95
CA VAL A 254 0.57 -3.88 13.54
C VAL A 254 0.68 -5.12 12.64
N MET A 255 0.44 -4.98 11.33
CA MET A 255 0.53 -6.10 10.38
C MET A 255 1.93 -6.69 10.30
N GLN A 256 2.94 -5.85 10.32
CA GLN A 256 4.35 -6.26 10.26
C GLN A 256 4.77 -7.13 11.46
N GLN A 257 4.06 -7.04 12.58
CA GLN A 257 4.36 -7.84 13.79
C GLN A 257 3.27 -8.86 14.16
N LEU A 258 2.19 -8.93 13.40
CA LEU A 258 1.02 -9.72 13.76
C LEU A 258 1.36 -11.21 13.98
N VAL A 259 2.10 -11.80 13.05
CA VAL A 259 2.50 -13.23 13.14
C VAL A 259 3.45 -13.43 14.30
N THR A 260 4.51 -12.63 14.41
CA THR A 260 5.51 -12.70 15.47
C THR A 260 4.86 -12.54 16.86
N ARG A 261 3.95 -11.57 17.01
CA ARG A 261 3.23 -11.34 18.25
C ARG A 261 2.34 -12.52 18.64
N ASN A 262 1.59 -13.08 17.68
CA ASN A 262 0.69 -14.19 17.95
C ASN A 262 1.45 -15.46 18.38
N ILE A 263 2.61 -15.71 17.80
CA ILE A 263 3.46 -16.84 18.21
C ILE A 263 4.07 -16.58 19.59
N ARG A 264 4.70 -15.42 19.78
CA ARG A 264 5.53 -15.12 20.93
C ARG A 264 4.72 -14.75 22.17
N ASP A 265 3.74 -13.83 22.02
CA ASP A 265 3.01 -13.26 23.15
C ASP A 265 1.73 -14.03 23.47
N PHE A 266 1.14 -14.74 22.48
CA PHE A 266 -0.08 -15.54 22.65
C PHE A 266 0.13 -17.05 22.57
N GLY A 267 1.38 -17.51 22.38
CA GLY A 267 1.71 -18.93 22.35
C GLY A 267 1.08 -19.72 21.21
N MET A 268 0.67 -19.05 20.12
CA MET A 268 0.07 -19.71 18.97
C MET A 268 1.10 -20.51 18.18
N SER A 269 0.67 -21.63 17.59
CA SER A 269 1.50 -22.31 16.61
C SER A 269 1.74 -21.42 15.37
N GLN A 270 2.84 -21.64 14.68
CA GLN A 270 3.14 -20.90 13.44
C GLN A 270 2.00 -21.02 12.42
N ALA A 271 1.46 -22.23 12.23
CA ALA A 271 0.33 -22.46 11.33
C ALA A 271 -0.93 -21.66 11.76
N GLY A 272 -1.23 -21.64 13.08
CA GLY A 272 -2.34 -20.86 13.62
C GLY A 272 -2.17 -19.36 13.40
N ALA A 273 -0.98 -18.80 13.66
CA ALA A 273 -0.69 -17.38 13.46
C ALA A 273 -0.78 -16.98 11.97
N LEU A 274 -0.32 -17.82 11.05
CA LEU A 274 -0.44 -17.59 9.61
C LEU A 274 -1.88 -17.65 9.13
N THR A 275 -2.65 -18.64 9.60
CA THR A 275 -4.09 -18.74 9.30
C THR A 275 -4.82 -17.50 9.80
N LEU A 276 -4.50 -17.04 11.00
CA LEU A 276 -5.10 -15.84 11.58
C LEU A 276 -4.77 -14.60 10.75
N MET A 277 -3.54 -14.46 10.26
CA MET A 277 -3.15 -13.34 9.37
C MET A 277 -3.97 -13.35 8.06
N THR A 278 -4.19 -14.54 7.48
CA THR A 278 -5.04 -14.68 6.29
C THR A 278 -6.49 -14.26 6.59
N VAL A 279 -7.05 -14.68 7.72
CA VAL A 279 -8.41 -14.28 8.14
C VAL A 279 -8.48 -12.77 8.37
N VAL A 280 -7.49 -12.17 9.03
CA VAL A 280 -7.39 -10.71 9.24
C VAL A 280 -7.38 -9.96 7.91
N ALA A 281 -6.62 -10.43 6.91
CA ALA A 281 -6.58 -9.82 5.59
C ALA A 281 -7.93 -9.90 4.86
N LEU A 282 -8.63 -11.05 4.94
CA LEU A 282 -9.97 -11.21 4.37
C LEU A 282 -11.01 -10.29 5.04
N VAL A 283 -10.98 -10.20 6.37
CA VAL A 283 -11.79 -9.25 7.15
C VAL A 283 -11.45 -7.81 6.74
N GLY A 284 -10.19 -7.53 6.43
CA GLY A 284 -9.71 -6.23 5.96
C GLY A 284 -10.33 -5.80 4.62
N VAL A 285 -10.60 -6.74 3.72
CA VAL A 285 -11.33 -6.45 2.46
C VAL A 285 -12.73 -5.92 2.75
N PHE A 286 -13.46 -6.60 3.64
CA PHE A 286 -14.78 -6.15 4.07
C PHE A 286 -14.71 -4.81 4.81
N GLY A 287 -13.73 -4.65 5.69
CA GLY A 287 -13.48 -3.40 6.42
C GLY A 287 -13.20 -2.22 5.49
N SER A 288 -12.39 -2.43 4.45
CA SER A 288 -12.11 -1.41 3.43
C SER A 288 -13.39 -0.96 2.71
N TRP A 289 -14.23 -1.90 2.30
CA TRP A 289 -15.53 -1.59 1.70
C TRP A 289 -16.43 -0.82 2.66
N LEU A 290 -16.58 -1.29 3.89
CA LEU A 290 -17.46 -0.67 4.90
C LEU A 290 -17.02 0.77 5.21
N ILE A 291 -15.72 0.98 5.43
CA ILE A 291 -15.16 2.32 5.71
C ILE A 291 -15.31 3.23 4.49
N GLY A 292 -15.15 2.71 3.26
CA GLY A 292 -15.41 3.46 2.05
C GLY A 292 -16.88 3.93 1.94
N VAL A 293 -17.83 3.07 2.30
CA VAL A 293 -19.27 3.43 2.35
C VAL A 293 -19.54 4.49 3.42
N ILE A 294 -18.92 4.37 4.59
CA ILE A 294 -19.07 5.36 5.67
C ILE A 294 -18.46 6.70 5.23
N ASP A 295 -17.27 6.68 4.61
CA ASP A 295 -16.55 7.85 4.10
C ASP A 295 -17.43 8.66 3.12
N THR A 296 -18.08 7.97 2.18
CA THR A 296 -19.00 8.63 1.22
C THR A 296 -20.23 9.23 1.87
N LYS A 297 -20.73 8.65 2.99
CA LYS A 297 -21.97 9.13 3.65
C LYS A 297 -21.73 10.28 4.63
N ILE A 298 -20.66 10.26 5.40
CA ILE A 298 -20.46 11.23 6.49
C ILE A 298 -19.25 12.15 6.28
N GLY A 299 -18.47 11.93 5.20
CA GLY A 299 -17.28 12.68 4.85
C GLY A 299 -16.01 12.10 5.48
N THR A 300 -14.87 12.35 4.82
CA THR A 300 -13.59 11.71 5.16
C THR A 300 -13.10 12.10 6.55
N LYS A 301 -13.21 13.36 6.93
CA LYS A 301 -12.77 13.84 8.25
C LYS A 301 -13.45 13.11 9.40
N LYS A 302 -14.79 13.01 9.38
CA LYS A 302 -15.56 12.32 10.42
C LYS A 302 -15.29 10.82 10.44
N THR A 303 -15.13 10.22 9.26
CA THR A 303 -14.77 8.80 9.12
C THR A 303 -13.41 8.52 9.72
N MET A 304 -12.40 9.35 9.45
CA MET A 304 -11.08 9.24 10.07
C MET A 304 -11.13 9.36 11.59
N GLN A 305 -11.93 10.27 12.13
CA GLN A 305 -12.10 10.44 13.58
C GLN A 305 -12.71 9.19 14.22
N GLY A 306 -13.82 8.68 13.67
CA GLY A 306 -14.43 7.44 14.15
C GLY A 306 -13.50 6.23 14.03
N PHE A 307 -12.78 6.13 12.91
CA PHE A 307 -11.80 5.09 12.66
C PHE A 307 -10.66 5.11 13.67
N GLY A 308 -10.09 6.27 13.99
CA GLY A 308 -8.98 6.37 14.92
C GLY A 308 -9.36 5.92 16.33
N ILE A 309 -10.55 6.26 16.81
CA ILE A 309 -11.09 5.78 18.09
C ILE A 309 -11.29 4.26 18.04
N TRP A 310 -11.93 3.75 16.98
CA TRP A 310 -12.13 2.33 16.78
C TRP A 310 -10.83 1.54 16.78
N TYR A 311 -9.85 2.01 16.02
CA TYR A 311 -8.57 1.31 15.86
C TYR A 311 -7.74 1.34 17.16
N ALA A 312 -7.72 2.48 17.87
CA ALA A 312 -7.09 2.57 19.18
C ALA A 312 -7.74 1.61 20.17
N ALA A 313 -9.07 1.55 20.22
CA ALA A 313 -9.79 0.60 21.08
C ALA A 313 -9.43 -0.85 20.72
N ALA A 314 -9.35 -1.21 19.43
CA ALA A 314 -8.94 -2.53 18.99
C ALA A 314 -7.57 -2.94 19.53
N LEU A 315 -6.58 -2.03 19.47
CA LEU A 315 -5.22 -2.27 19.95
C LEU A 315 -5.17 -2.39 21.47
N VAL A 316 -5.89 -1.55 22.20
CA VAL A 316 -5.99 -1.63 23.67
C VAL A 316 -6.64 -2.94 24.10
N ILE A 317 -7.76 -3.36 23.48
CA ILE A 317 -8.42 -4.64 23.78
C ILE A 317 -7.47 -5.81 23.50
N ASN A 318 -6.65 -5.75 22.44
CA ASN A 318 -5.65 -6.77 22.17
C ASN A 318 -4.60 -6.89 23.30
N VAL A 319 -4.14 -5.75 23.81
CA VAL A 319 -3.20 -5.73 24.94
C VAL A 319 -3.86 -6.26 26.22
N LEU A 320 -5.13 -5.91 26.48
CA LEU A 320 -5.90 -6.38 27.64
C LEU A 320 -6.22 -7.89 27.62
N ALA A 321 -6.02 -8.57 26.48
CA ALA A 321 -6.12 -10.03 26.42
C ALA A 321 -4.99 -10.74 27.18
N HIS A 322 -3.92 -10.04 27.58
CA HIS A 322 -2.82 -10.52 28.43
C HIS A 322 -2.17 -11.83 27.97
N GLY A 323 -1.98 -12.01 26.66
CA GLY A 323 -1.38 -13.24 26.11
C GLY A 323 -2.31 -14.45 26.06
N HIS A 324 -3.59 -14.29 26.37
CA HIS A 324 -4.56 -15.37 26.29
C HIS A 324 -5.41 -15.27 25.01
N THR A 325 -5.58 -16.38 24.30
CA THR A 325 -6.48 -16.50 23.13
C THR A 325 -7.93 -16.61 23.56
N ASN A 326 -8.42 -15.59 24.27
CA ASN A 326 -9.78 -15.48 24.81
C ASN A 326 -10.71 -14.65 23.91
N ALA A 327 -11.94 -14.39 24.35
CA ALA A 327 -12.91 -13.60 23.59
C ALA A 327 -12.42 -12.19 23.27
N LEU A 328 -11.66 -11.54 24.18
CA LEU A 328 -11.07 -10.21 23.93
C LEU A 328 -10.03 -10.25 22.81
N PHE A 329 -9.21 -11.32 22.78
CA PHE A 329 -8.25 -11.52 21.70
C PHE A 329 -8.95 -11.60 20.34
N TYR A 330 -9.92 -12.50 20.17
CA TYR A 330 -10.62 -12.67 18.89
C TYR A 330 -11.42 -11.41 18.49
N LEU A 331 -12.05 -10.74 19.44
CA LEU A 331 -12.72 -9.45 19.19
C LEU A 331 -11.71 -8.42 18.68
N SER A 332 -10.58 -8.27 19.35
CA SER A 332 -9.54 -7.31 18.92
C SER A 332 -8.99 -7.63 17.53
N ILE A 333 -8.77 -8.91 17.22
CA ILE A 333 -8.29 -9.36 15.92
C ILE A 333 -9.30 -9.04 14.80
N ALA A 334 -10.59 -9.26 15.05
CA ALA A 334 -11.64 -8.88 14.09
C ALA A 334 -11.68 -7.35 13.87
N MET A 335 -11.58 -6.58 14.95
CA MET A 335 -11.54 -5.11 14.88
C MET A 335 -10.29 -4.62 14.15
N ILE A 336 -9.11 -5.19 14.43
CA ILE A 336 -7.84 -4.86 13.75
C ILE A 336 -7.96 -5.17 12.26
N GLY A 337 -8.48 -6.36 11.90
CA GLY A 337 -8.68 -6.75 10.52
C GLY A 337 -9.51 -5.73 9.74
N MET A 338 -10.69 -5.37 10.26
CA MET A 338 -11.53 -4.34 9.66
C MET A 338 -10.80 -2.99 9.53
N GLY A 339 -9.98 -2.64 10.54
CA GLY A 339 -9.22 -1.39 10.55
C GLY A 339 -8.10 -1.33 9.51
N ILE A 340 -7.38 -2.43 9.30
CA ILE A 340 -6.25 -2.48 8.36
C ILE A 340 -6.70 -2.15 6.94
N GLY A 341 -7.79 -2.75 6.47
CA GLY A 341 -8.33 -2.44 5.14
C GLY A 341 -8.77 -0.99 5.00
N GLY A 342 -9.33 -0.41 6.08
CA GLY A 342 -9.84 0.96 6.07
C GLY A 342 -8.78 2.04 6.06
N SER A 343 -7.64 1.84 6.74
CA SER A 343 -6.58 2.85 6.81
C SER A 343 -6.01 3.21 5.44
N ALA A 344 -5.98 2.25 4.52
CA ALA A 344 -5.51 2.46 3.16
C ALA A 344 -6.42 3.40 2.35
N ASN A 345 -7.74 3.40 2.61
CA ASN A 345 -8.68 4.26 1.91
C ASN A 345 -8.38 5.75 2.11
N PHE A 346 -7.95 6.14 3.32
CA PHE A 346 -7.66 7.53 3.64
C PHE A 346 -6.49 8.11 2.85
N THR A 347 -5.60 7.27 2.32
CA THR A 347 -4.47 7.71 1.49
C THR A 347 -4.92 8.34 0.16
N THR A 348 -6.12 8.02 -0.28
CA THR A 348 -6.74 8.55 -1.48
C THR A 348 -7.92 9.48 -1.17
N SER A 349 -8.75 9.15 -0.20
CA SER A 349 -9.95 9.93 0.10
C SER A 349 -9.62 11.27 0.76
N LEU A 350 -8.66 11.35 1.67
CA LEU A 350 -8.30 12.63 2.30
C LEU A 350 -7.68 13.64 1.32
N PRO A 351 -6.70 13.28 0.47
CA PRO A 351 -6.22 14.19 -0.58
C PRO A 351 -7.34 14.64 -1.53
N THR A 352 -8.23 13.72 -1.91
CA THR A 352 -9.37 14.04 -2.80
C THR A 352 -10.34 15.01 -2.13
N SER A 353 -10.64 14.78 -0.85
CA SER A 353 -11.55 15.63 -0.06
C SER A 353 -11.02 17.05 0.06
N VAL A 354 -9.71 17.23 0.30
CA VAL A 354 -9.08 18.53 0.52
C VAL A 354 -8.81 19.28 -0.77
N PHE A 355 -8.28 18.59 -1.81
CA PHE A 355 -7.79 19.21 -3.03
C PHE A 355 -8.74 19.07 -4.23
N GLY A 356 -9.74 18.21 -4.14
CA GLY A 356 -10.64 17.87 -5.23
C GLY A 356 -10.13 16.71 -6.09
N ARG A 357 -10.99 16.24 -7.00
CA ARG A 357 -10.67 15.15 -7.94
C ARG A 357 -9.81 15.63 -9.12
N GLN A 358 -9.96 16.90 -9.50
CA GLN A 358 -9.16 17.51 -10.57
C GLN A 358 -7.72 17.68 -10.11
N GLY A 359 -6.78 17.21 -10.92
CA GLY A 359 -5.36 17.27 -10.57
C GLY A 359 -4.92 16.33 -9.45
N PHE A 360 -5.75 15.34 -9.05
CA PHE A 360 -5.43 14.36 -8.00
C PHE A 360 -4.07 13.68 -8.22
N ASP A 361 -3.72 13.34 -9.46
CA ASP A 361 -2.44 12.71 -9.77
C ASP A 361 -1.25 13.58 -9.38
N LYS A 362 -1.39 14.89 -9.61
CA LYS A 362 -0.34 15.86 -9.24
C LYS A 362 -0.24 15.98 -7.73
N VAL A 363 -1.38 16.07 -7.05
CA VAL A 363 -1.44 16.12 -5.58
C VAL A 363 -0.83 14.86 -4.99
N ASN A 364 -1.26 13.69 -5.46
CA ASN A 364 -0.80 12.41 -4.93
C ASN A 364 0.69 12.16 -5.23
N SER A 365 1.22 12.67 -6.33
CA SER A 365 2.67 12.58 -6.64
C SER A 365 3.56 13.32 -5.63
N VAL A 366 3.00 14.24 -4.86
CA VAL A 366 3.71 14.97 -3.78
C VAL A 366 3.34 14.42 -2.40
N VAL A 367 2.05 14.19 -2.15
CA VAL A 367 1.56 13.69 -0.85
C VAL A 367 2.09 12.29 -0.55
N PHE A 368 2.04 11.39 -1.52
CA PHE A 368 2.36 9.97 -1.34
C PHE A 368 3.82 9.70 -0.90
N PRO A 369 4.85 10.32 -1.49
CA PRO A 369 6.22 10.17 -0.99
C PRO A 369 6.41 10.64 0.45
N ILE A 370 5.81 11.77 0.83
CA ILE A 370 5.89 12.30 2.19
C ILE A 370 5.19 11.34 3.16
N GLN A 371 4.00 10.87 2.81
CA GLN A 371 3.26 9.85 3.55
C GLN A 371 4.09 8.58 3.74
N GLY A 372 4.71 8.07 2.67
CA GLY A 372 5.55 6.87 2.71
C GLY A 372 6.76 7.02 3.64
N PHE A 373 7.39 8.19 3.65
CA PHE A 373 8.46 8.51 4.60
C PHE A 373 7.97 8.46 6.05
N VAL A 374 6.79 9.03 6.32
CA VAL A 374 6.17 8.97 7.66
C VAL A 374 5.85 7.51 8.02
N THR A 375 5.24 6.75 7.10
CA THR A 375 4.85 5.35 7.34
C THR A 375 6.06 4.47 7.69
N ALA A 376 7.21 4.68 7.07
CA ALA A 376 8.41 3.87 7.30
C ALA A 376 8.90 3.89 8.78
N TRP A 377 8.50 4.89 9.56
CA TRP A 377 8.80 4.93 11.00
C TRP A 377 8.18 3.77 11.79
N CYS A 378 7.12 3.11 11.27
CA CYS A 378 6.54 1.94 11.94
C CYS A 378 7.57 0.81 12.15
N PHE A 379 8.45 0.59 11.17
CA PHE A 379 9.50 -0.41 11.26
C PHE A 379 10.56 -0.02 12.31
N VAL A 380 10.90 1.27 12.38
CA VAL A 380 11.85 1.77 13.39
C VAL A 380 11.29 1.59 14.80
N VAL A 381 10.02 1.97 15.02
CA VAL A 381 9.34 1.78 16.31
C VAL A 381 9.30 0.29 16.69
N ASN A 382 8.86 -0.57 15.77
CA ASN A 382 8.78 -2.00 15.97
C ASN A 382 10.15 -2.61 16.31
N GLY A 383 11.19 -2.21 15.57
CA GLY A 383 12.53 -2.72 15.79
C GLY A 383 13.12 -2.31 17.16
N ILE A 384 12.93 -1.03 17.55
CA ILE A 384 13.36 -0.54 18.86
C ILE A 384 12.62 -1.30 19.98
N VAL A 385 11.30 -1.43 19.88
CA VAL A 385 10.50 -2.15 20.89
C VAL A 385 10.92 -3.62 20.98
N THR A 386 11.17 -4.27 19.84
CA THR A 386 11.59 -5.68 19.80
C THR A 386 12.92 -5.89 20.51
N ASN A 387 13.92 -5.01 20.27
CA ASN A 387 15.26 -5.16 20.83
C ASN A 387 15.38 -4.65 22.28
N ALA A 388 14.82 -3.45 22.56
CA ALA A 388 15.07 -2.79 23.84
C ALA A 388 14.09 -3.22 24.93
N ILE A 389 12.84 -3.53 24.58
CA ILE A 389 11.78 -3.78 25.55
C ILE A 389 11.39 -5.26 25.56
N GLY A 390 11.44 -5.90 24.41
CA GLY A 390 11.08 -7.30 24.26
C GLY A 390 9.58 -7.60 24.40
N ASN A 391 8.73 -6.65 24.75
CA ASN A 391 7.29 -6.80 24.89
C ASN A 391 6.56 -6.04 23.77
N LEU A 392 5.99 -6.78 22.82
CA LEU A 392 5.32 -6.19 21.65
C LEU A 392 4.01 -5.45 21.99
N SER A 393 3.44 -5.65 23.18
CA SER A 393 2.30 -4.86 23.67
C SER A 393 2.63 -3.37 23.76
N VAL A 394 3.89 -3.02 24.01
CA VAL A 394 4.33 -1.60 24.03
C VAL A 394 4.20 -0.96 22.67
N ALA A 395 4.58 -1.65 21.57
CA ALA A 395 4.39 -1.14 20.21
C ALA A 395 2.90 -0.91 19.91
N TYR A 396 2.04 -1.84 20.30
CA TYR A 396 0.58 -1.71 20.11
C TYR A 396 0.02 -0.50 20.89
N MET A 397 0.50 -0.24 22.10
CA MET A 397 0.09 0.95 22.86
C MET A 397 0.60 2.25 22.23
N ILE A 398 1.83 2.26 21.70
CA ILE A 398 2.36 3.41 20.94
C ILE A 398 1.47 3.71 19.72
N PHE A 399 1.09 2.67 18.96
CA PHE A 399 0.21 2.82 17.80
C PHE A 399 -1.22 3.23 18.20
N ALA A 400 -1.74 2.73 19.32
CA ALA A 400 -3.02 3.17 19.87
C ALA A 400 -3.00 4.68 20.21
N CYS A 401 -1.97 5.13 20.90
CA CYS A 401 -1.76 6.56 21.18
C CYS A 401 -1.61 7.37 19.88
N GLY A 402 -0.89 6.85 18.90
CA GLY A 402 -0.76 7.44 17.56
C GLY A 402 -2.11 7.62 16.86
N ALA A 403 -2.97 6.60 16.87
CA ALA A 403 -4.31 6.66 16.28
C ALA A 403 -5.20 7.72 16.97
N VAL A 404 -5.16 7.82 18.30
CA VAL A 404 -5.85 8.89 19.05
C VAL A 404 -5.30 10.26 18.68
N LEU A 405 -3.97 10.41 18.62
CA LEU A 405 -3.33 11.66 18.23
C LEU A 405 -3.79 12.13 16.86
N VAL A 406 -3.80 11.24 15.85
CA VAL A 406 -4.27 11.58 14.51
C VAL A 406 -5.74 11.97 14.52
N THR A 407 -6.58 11.27 15.30
CA THR A 407 -8.00 11.61 15.47
C THR A 407 -8.18 13.06 15.95
N ILE A 408 -7.35 13.50 16.90
CA ILE A 408 -7.36 14.88 17.41
C ILE A 408 -6.84 15.85 16.32
N LEU A 409 -5.72 15.52 15.68
CA LEU A 409 -5.09 16.39 14.69
C LEU A 409 -5.95 16.62 13.44
N VAL A 410 -6.67 15.59 12.98
CA VAL A 410 -7.60 15.69 11.84
C VAL A 410 -8.74 16.67 12.14
N SER A 411 -9.11 16.88 13.40
CA SER A 411 -10.14 17.85 13.78
C SER A 411 -9.79 19.29 13.35
N PHE A 412 -8.53 19.63 13.27
CA PHE A 412 -8.03 20.93 12.85
C PHE A 412 -7.85 21.10 11.34
N LEU A 413 -8.07 20.04 10.55
CA LEU A 413 -7.99 20.10 9.08
C LEU A 413 -9.27 20.70 8.49
N ASN A 414 -9.11 21.64 7.56
CA ASN A 414 -10.22 22.09 6.72
C ASN A 414 -10.37 21.13 5.53
N GLU A 415 -11.36 20.23 5.63
CA GLU A 415 -11.58 19.14 4.68
C GLU A 415 -11.85 19.64 3.24
N TYR A 416 -12.54 20.76 3.08
CA TYR A 416 -12.96 21.25 1.76
C TYR A 416 -12.27 22.57 1.36
N LYS A 417 -11.05 22.80 1.81
CA LYS A 417 -10.37 24.09 1.61
C LYS A 417 -10.24 24.48 0.12
N PHE A 418 -9.90 23.51 -0.72
CA PHE A 418 -9.70 23.71 -2.17
C PHE A 418 -10.77 23.01 -3.01
N ASN A 419 -11.65 22.23 -2.41
CA ASN A 419 -12.73 21.47 -3.04
C ASN A 419 -14.10 22.03 -2.59
N LYS A 420 -14.39 23.26 -3.01
CA LYS A 420 -15.60 23.97 -2.53
C LYS A 420 -16.91 23.35 -3.03
N ASP A 421 -16.87 22.67 -4.18
CA ASP A 421 -18.06 22.12 -4.86
C ASP A 421 -18.38 20.68 -4.43
N HIS A 422 -17.54 20.09 -3.58
CA HIS A 422 -17.71 18.69 -3.13
C HIS A 422 -19.04 18.41 -2.41
N LYS A 423 -19.65 19.41 -1.77
CA LYS A 423 -20.99 19.26 -1.15
C LYS A 423 -22.12 18.98 -2.14
N ALA A 424 -22.00 19.48 -3.38
CA ALA A 424 -22.95 19.22 -4.44
C ALA A 424 -22.82 17.79 -4.98
N GLU A 425 -21.59 17.29 -5.15
CA GLU A 425 -21.30 15.94 -5.66
C GLU A 425 -21.75 14.80 -4.71
N LEU A 426 -21.82 15.03 -3.40
CA LEU A 426 -22.29 14.05 -2.42
C LEU A 426 -23.81 13.84 -2.47
N HIS A 427 -24.58 14.81 -2.99
CA HIS A 427 -26.04 14.73 -3.08
C HIS A 427 -26.53 14.26 -4.46
N GLU A 428 -25.77 14.45 -5.53
CA GLU A 428 -26.19 14.11 -6.89
C GLU A 428 -26.01 12.64 -7.30
N ASN A 429 -25.28 11.82 -6.52
CA ASN A 429 -24.98 10.41 -6.87
C ASN A 429 -25.80 9.36 -6.12
N PHE A 430 -26.85 9.74 -5.40
CA PHE A 430 -27.68 8.82 -4.60
C PHE A 430 -29.18 8.89 -4.89
N ASP A 431 -29.61 9.63 -5.93
CA ASP A 431 -31.01 9.63 -6.43
C ASP A 431 -31.14 8.69 -7.68
#